data_92aa2d82e10f061030b4850d682b3b95
#
_entry.id   92aa2d82e10f061030b4850d682b3b95
#
_cell.length_a   1.000
_cell.length_b   1.000
_cell.length_c   1.000
_cell.angle_alpha   90.00
_cell.angle_beta   90.00
_cell.angle_gamma   90.00
#
_symmetry.space_group_name_H-M   'P 1'
#
loop_
_entity.id
_entity.type
_entity.pdbx_description
1 polymer ?
#
loop_
_entity_poly.entity_id
_entity_poly.type
_entity_poly.pdbx_seq_one_letter_code
_entity_poly.pdbx_strand_id
1 'polypeptide(L)'
;FLSETVPCGFLRYTCEKQPRITYVNSKMIELLRFPEVKDGEMDYLEMYKSNIFLMIPMEERRRFSKYLNRVFSSDAPIAGDMTLLRCDGTRAHIFGWVTKCINEEGEAEFQSVCMDITERYQARKSRESIRYLQALGDVYDKIFEFNLDANTVKCLHCEEGSSFKRFENIAVQIEDALEKWLIASVATGEEEAIRRFFKDFCQKRLHGVDGKPPQIAYKARSTDDSVKQYTGVFIKVDESVSFYCCREVKETADSVALREENSQLKEKMRNLVTRFSDGIAAFEVTAEGLVKPLYATENVCDFFGYTEEEWLPLTERFTPLE
;
A
#
# COMPACT_ATOMS: atom_id res chain seq x y z
N PHE A 1 -30.46 -16.93 19.51
CA PHE A 1 -30.76 -18.05 18.59
C PHE A 1 -30.67 -17.64 17.10
N LEU A 2 -31.24 -16.50 16.71
CA LEU A 2 -31.17 -16.07 15.31
C LEU A 2 -29.73 -15.74 14.84
N SER A 3 -28.87 -15.28 15.73
CA SER A 3 -27.48 -14.91 15.40
C SER A 3 -26.59 -16.11 15.03
N GLU A 4 -26.89 -17.31 15.50
CA GLU A 4 -26.14 -18.53 15.15
C GLU A 4 -26.50 -19.09 13.76
N THR A 5 -27.66 -18.72 13.22
CA THR A 5 -28.12 -19.18 11.89
C THR A 5 -27.68 -18.26 10.75
N VAL A 6 -27.17 -17.07 11.09
CA VAL A 6 -26.71 -16.08 10.09
C VAL A 6 -25.32 -16.47 9.59
N PRO A 7 -25.07 -16.50 8.25
CA PRO A 7 -23.78 -16.91 7.70
C PRO A 7 -22.71 -15.81 7.77
N CYS A 8 -22.73 -14.99 8.81
CA CYS A 8 -21.79 -13.88 9.03
C CYS A 8 -21.36 -13.81 10.49
N GLY A 9 -20.23 -13.19 10.74
CA GLY A 9 -19.75 -12.91 12.08
C GLY A 9 -20.68 -11.93 12.79
N PHE A 10 -21.01 -12.22 14.05
CA PHE A 10 -21.83 -11.38 14.89
C PHE A 10 -21.17 -11.16 16.24
N LEU A 11 -21.09 -9.89 16.66
CA LEU A 11 -20.50 -9.46 17.92
C LEU A 11 -21.41 -8.49 18.64
N ARG A 12 -21.43 -8.55 19.99
CA ARG A 12 -21.85 -7.44 20.85
C ARG A 12 -20.71 -7.05 21.77
N TYR A 13 -20.60 -5.79 22.08
CA TYR A 13 -19.55 -5.27 22.96
C TYR A 13 -19.97 -3.94 23.59
N THR A 14 -19.43 -3.67 24.78
CA THR A 14 -19.80 -2.51 25.59
C THR A 14 -19.40 -1.19 24.91
N CYS A 15 -20.08 -0.10 25.26
CA CYS A 15 -19.76 1.27 24.80
C CYS A 15 -18.71 1.98 25.68
N GLU A 16 -17.82 1.23 26.32
CA GLU A 16 -16.76 1.76 27.19
C GLU A 16 -15.51 2.20 26.41
N LYS A 17 -14.56 2.87 27.09
CA LYS A 17 -13.26 3.22 26.49
C LYS A 17 -12.43 1.99 26.09
N GLN A 18 -12.60 0.87 26.81
CA GLN A 18 -12.07 -0.43 26.47
C GLN A 18 -13.25 -1.39 26.30
N PRO A 19 -13.84 -1.45 25.10
CA PRO A 19 -15.03 -2.24 24.89
C PRO A 19 -14.76 -3.73 25.12
N ARG A 20 -15.58 -4.36 25.93
CA ARG A 20 -15.55 -5.79 26.23
C ARG A 20 -16.59 -6.50 25.38
N ILE A 21 -16.25 -7.66 24.84
CA ILE A 21 -17.18 -8.47 24.08
C ILE A 21 -18.17 -9.14 25.04
N THR A 22 -19.44 -8.88 24.84
CA THR A 22 -20.55 -9.47 25.65
C THR A 22 -21.16 -10.67 24.93
N TYR A 23 -21.07 -10.71 23.59
CA TYR A 23 -21.54 -11.83 22.80
C TYR A 23 -20.74 -12.00 21.51
N VAL A 24 -20.51 -13.26 21.12
CA VAL A 24 -19.89 -13.64 19.84
C VAL A 24 -20.53 -14.93 19.34
N ASN A 25 -20.87 -14.99 18.04
CA ASN A 25 -21.41 -16.21 17.43
C ASN A 25 -20.29 -17.14 16.90
N SER A 26 -20.67 -18.38 16.57
CA SER A 26 -19.74 -19.39 16.05
C SER A 26 -19.05 -18.96 14.76
N LYS A 27 -19.73 -18.22 13.88
CA LYS A 27 -19.14 -17.72 12.63
C LYS A 27 -18.05 -16.68 12.86
N MET A 28 -18.16 -15.85 13.89
CA MET A 28 -17.09 -14.91 14.25
C MET A 28 -15.89 -15.63 14.86
N ILE A 29 -16.13 -16.68 15.65
CA ILE A 29 -15.07 -17.53 16.19
C ILE A 29 -14.28 -18.20 15.06
N GLU A 30 -14.97 -18.78 14.07
CA GLU A 30 -14.34 -19.35 12.87
C GLU A 30 -13.51 -18.29 12.09
N LEU A 31 -14.09 -17.10 11.87
CA LEU A 31 -13.44 -16.00 11.16
C LEU A 31 -12.13 -15.59 11.83
N LEU A 32 -12.14 -15.50 13.16
CA LEU A 32 -10.98 -15.13 13.95
C LEU A 32 -9.99 -16.28 14.18
N ARG A 33 -10.34 -17.50 13.76
CA ARG A 33 -9.48 -18.69 13.85
C ARG A 33 -9.03 -18.98 15.28
N PHE A 34 -9.97 -18.91 16.23
CA PHE A 34 -9.68 -19.34 17.59
C PHE A 34 -9.39 -20.84 17.62
N PRO A 35 -8.30 -21.27 18.26
CA PRO A 35 -8.03 -22.70 18.45
C PRO A 35 -9.10 -23.33 19.37
N GLU A 36 -9.35 -24.61 19.16
CA GLU A 36 -10.13 -25.40 20.14
C GLU A 36 -9.36 -25.44 21.46
N VAL A 37 -10.03 -25.07 22.55
CA VAL A 37 -9.43 -25.07 23.89
C VAL A 37 -9.33 -26.52 24.41
N LYS A 38 -8.12 -26.95 24.73
CA LYS A 38 -7.87 -28.21 25.43
C LYS A 38 -7.69 -27.97 26.93
N ASP A 39 -7.98 -28.96 27.73
CA ASP A 39 -7.83 -28.87 29.16
C ASP A 39 -6.43 -28.39 29.59
N GLY A 40 -6.39 -27.30 30.35
CA GLY A 40 -5.16 -26.68 30.84
C GLY A 40 -4.48 -25.68 29.90
N GLU A 41 -5.04 -25.43 28.70
CA GLU A 41 -4.56 -24.41 27.78
C GLU A 41 -5.25 -23.06 28.05
N MET A 42 -4.57 -21.96 27.61
CA MET A 42 -5.13 -20.62 27.72
C MET A 42 -6.34 -20.47 26.80
N ASP A 43 -7.46 -20.03 27.34
CA ASP A 43 -8.64 -19.65 26.55
C ASP A 43 -8.41 -18.28 25.90
N TYR A 44 -7.94 -18.29 24.67
CA TYR A 44 -7.73 -17.07 23.88
C TYR A 44 -9.02 -16.27 23.68
N LEU A 45 -10.17 -16.94 23.60
CA LEU A 45 -11.46 -16.27 23.44
C LEU A 45 -11.78 -15.41 24.67
N GLU A 46 -11.55 -15.92 25.88
CA GLU A 46 -11.76 -15.15 27.12
C GLU A 46 -10.79 -13.94 27.19
N MET A 47 -9.54 -14.10 26.75
CA MET A 47 -8.60 -12.98 26.66
C MET A 47 -9.11 -11.90 25.70
N TYR A 48 -9.59 -12.27 24.51
CA TYR A 48 -10.10 -11.32 23.52
C TYR A 48 -11.43 -10.70 23.95
N LYS A 49 -12.26 -11.42 24.69
CA LYS A 49 -13.51 -10.87 25.28
C LYS A 49 -13.23 -9.69 26.21
N SER A 50 -12.10 -9.67 26.89
CA SER A 50 -11.74 -8.59 27.81
C SER A 50 -11.51 -7.25 27.12
N ASN A 51 -11.12 -7.23 25.83
CA ASN A 51 -10.80 -6.00 25.10
C ASN A 51 -10.83 -6.22 23.59
N ILE A 52 -11.82 -5.65 22.90
CA ILE A 52 -11.95 -5.78 21.45
C ILE A 52 -10.74 -5.19 20.67
N PHE A 53 -10.00 -4.24 21.26
CA PHE A 53 -8.80 -3.68 20.62
C PHE A 53 -7.69 -4.71 20.40
N LEU A 54 -7.74 -5.87 21.04
CA LEU A 54 -6.80 -6.96 20.78
C LEU A 54 -6.97 -7.53 19.36
N MET A 55 -8.18 -7.45 18.81
CA MET A 55 -8.48 -7.86 17.42
C MET A 55 -8.16 -6.77 16.39
N ILE A 56 -7.83 -5.55 16.82
CA ILE A 56 -7.62 -4.42 15.92
C ILE A 56 -6.12 -4.16 15.80
N PRO A 57 -5.55 -4.15 14.56
CA PRO A 57 -4.17 -3.73 14.33
C PRO A 57 -3.88 -2.37 14.95
N MET A 58 -2.68 -2.18 15.50
CA MET A 58 -2.32 -0.95 16.23
C MET A 58 -2.54 0.31 15.39
N GLU A 59 -2.16 0.24 14.14
CA GLU A 59 -2.30 1.33 13.17
C GLU A 59 -3.76 1.71 12.90
N GLU A 60 -4.71 0.77 13.02
CA GLU A 60 -6.13 1.01 12.75
C GLU A 60 -6.94 1.38 14.01
N ARG A 61 -6.38 1.27 15.21
CA ARG A 61 -7.11 1.51 16.47
C ARG A 61 -7.70 2.91 16.56
N ARG A 62 -6.97 3.93 16.07
CA ARG A 62 -7.46 5.32 16.06
C ARG A 62 -8.65 5.49 15.11
N ARG A 63 -8.59 4.87 13.93
CA ARG A 63 -9.69 4.86 12.95
C ARG A 63 -10.91 4.16 13.53
N PHE A 64 -10.71 3.00 14.15
CA PHE A 64 -11.77 2.24 14.80
C PHE A 64 -12.45 3.02 15.93
N SER A 65 -11.69 3.69 16.80
CA SER A 65 -12.27 4.52 17.85
C SER A 65 -13.12 5.67 17.30
N LYS A 66 -12.65 6.35 16.25
CA LYS A 66 -13.45 7.39 15.56
C LYS A 66 -14.73 6.82 14.96
N TYR A 67 -14.64 5.63 14.35
CA TYR A 67 -15.78 4.93 13.80
C TYR A 67 -16.82 4.61 14.87
N LEU A 68 -16.42 4.05 16.03
CA LEU A 68 -17.32 3.79 17.15
C LEU A 68 -17.99 5.07 17.70
N ASN A 69 -17.27 6.18 17.78
CA ASN A 69 -17.85 7.46 18.20
C ASN A 69 -18.96 7.92 17.23
N ARG A 70 -18.77 7.73 15.93
CA ARG A 70 -19.80 8.03 14.93
C ARG A 70 -21.02 7.12 15.12
N VAL A 71 -20.79 5.82 15.29
CA VAL A 71 -21.87 4.85 15.56
C VAL A 71 -22.65 5.22 16.83
N PHE A 72 -21.93 5.60 17.89
CA PHE A 72 -22.56 5.97 19.16
C PHE A 72 -23.49 7.18 19.02
N SER A 73 -23.16 8.10 18.15
CA SER A 73 -23.95 9.33 17.87
C SER A 73 -25.00 9.15 16.77
N SER A 74 -25.11 7.96 16.18
CA SER A 74 -26.04 7.66 15.08
C SER A 74 -27.18 6.79 15.55
N ASP A 75 -28.39 7.06 15.05
CA ASP A 75 -29.55 6.21 15.24
C ASP A 75 -29.70 5.12 14.16
N ALA A 76 -28.86 5.17 13.14
CA ALA A 76 -28.84 4.21 12.03
C ALA A 76 -27.55 3.38 12.05
N PRO A 77 -27.58 2.12 11.56
CA PRO A 77 -26.37 1.33 11.35
C PRO A 77 -25.37 2.02 10.43
N ILE A 78 -24.11 2.03 10.79
CA ILE A 78 -23.04 2.56 9.95
C ILE A 78 -22.27 1.39 9.33
N ALA A 79 -22.18 1.38 7.99
CA ALA A 79 -21.37 0.44 7.26
C ALA A 79 -19.90 0.85 7.31
N GLY A 80 -19.01 -0.14 7.26
CA GLY A 80 -17.57 0.09 7.20
C GLY A 80 -16.80 -1.18 6.86
N ASP A 81 -15.60 -0.99 6.37
CA ASP A 81 -14.60 -2.03 6.21
C ASP A 81 -13.48 -1.82 7.22
N MET A 82 -12.88 -2.90 7.68
CA MET A 82 -11.73 -2.85 8.57
C MET A 82 -10.92 -4.13 8.50
N THR A 83 -9.71 -4.05 9.02
CA THR A 83 -8.83 -5.21 9.20
C THR A 83 -8.91 -5.70 10.64
N LEU A 84 -9.09 -7.01 10.82
CA LEU A 84 -8.97 -7.67 12.11
C LEU A 84 -7.71 -8.52 12.16
N LEU A 85 -7.11 -8.64 13.33
CA LEU A 85 -6.10 -9.65 13.64
C LEU A 85 -6.77 -10.93 14.07
N ARG A 86 -6.47 -12.02 13.38
CA ARG A 86 -6.87 -13.37 13.78
C ARG A 86 -5.96 -13.89 14.89
N CYS A 87 -6.40 -14.90 15.61
CA CYS A 87 -5.64 -15.51 16.67
C CYS A 87 -4.31 -16.13 16.21
N ASP A 88 -4.24 -16.57 14.96
CA ASP A 88 -3.01 -17.08 14.31
C ASP A 88 -2.04 -15.97 13.82
N GLY A 89 -2.33 -14.70 14.13
CA GLY A 89 -1.55 -13.55 13.71
C GLY A 89 -1.79 -13.09 12.27
N THR A 90 -2.61 -13.81 11.50
CA THR A 90 -2.98 -13.37 10.14
C THR A 90 -4.02 -12.25 10.18
N ARG A 91 -4.19 -11.56 9.07
CA ARG A 91 -5.17 -10.46 8.93
C ARG A 91 -6.42 -10.93 8.19
N ALA A 92 -7.58 -10.55 8.70
CA ALA A 92 -8.86 -10.66 8.01
C ALA A 92 -9.34 -9.29 7.58
N HIS A 93 -9.72 -9.13 6.32
CA HIS A 93 -10.45 -7.96 5.86
C HIS A 93 -11.94 -8.25 6.00
N ILE A 94 -12.65 -7.43 6.76
CA ILE A 94 -14.08 -7.57 6.98
C ILE A 94 -14.84 -6.36 6.45
N PHE A 95 -16.05 -6.59 6.00
CA PHE A 95 -17.04 -5.56 5.71
C PHE A 95 -18.28 -5.84 6.55
N GLY A 96 -18.87 -4.81 7.12
CA GLY A 96 -20.04 -5.00 7.96
C GLY A 96 -20.72 -3.71 8.39
N TRP A 97 -21.64 -3.86 9.31
CA TRP A 97 -22.41 -2.79 9.91
C TRP A 97 -22.28 -2.85 11.42
N VAL A 98 -22.19 -1.68 12.04
CA VAL A 98 -22.26 -1.53 13.48
C VAL A 98 -23.42 -0.59 13.83
N THR A 99 -24.18 -0.97 14.84
CA THR A 99 -25.25 -0.15 15.40
C THR A 99 -25.16 -0.12 16.92
N LYS A 100 -25.69 0.95 17.51
CA LYS A 100 -25.90 1.02 18.94
C LYS A 100 -27.22 0.32 19.28
N CYS A 101 -27.24 -0.48 20.32
CA CYS A 101 -28.44 -1.11 20.88
C CYS A 101 -28.45 -0.98 22.40
N ILE A 102 -29.56 -1.29 23.01
CA ILE A 102 -29.71 -1.37 24.47
C ILE A 102 -29.88 -2.84 24.84
N ASN A 103 -29.10 -3.32 25.82
CA ASN A 103 -29.19 -4.69 26.33
C ASN A 103 -30.38 -4.86 27.29
N GLU A 104 -30.56 -6.06 27.78
CA GLU A 104 -31.67 -6.40 28.71
C GLU A 104 -31.56 -5.68 30.06
N GLU A 105 -30.36 -5.23 30.42
CA GLU A 105 -30.05 -4.50 31.64
C GLU A 105 -30.25 -2.99 31.50
N GLY A 106 -30.58 -2.50 30.27
CA GLY A 106 -30.77 -1.09 29.94
C GLY A 106 -29.47 -0.36 29.59
N GLU A 107 -28.35 -1.08 29.42
CA GLU A 107 -27.06 -0.48 29.08
C GLU A 107 -26.85 -0.43 27.55
N ALA A 108 -26.13 0.60 27.10
CA ALA A 108 -25.80 0.75 25.70
C ALA A 108 -24.66 -0.21 25.28
N GLU A 109 -24.88 -0.94 24.20
CA GLU A 109 -23.92 -1.81 23.56
C GLU A 109 -23.80 -1.47 22.08
N PHE A 110 -22.64 -1.82 21.49
CA PHE A 110 -22.50 -1.91 20.05
C PHE A 110 -22.83 -3.33 19.59
N GLN A 111 -23.58 -3.42 18.51
CA GLN A 111 -23.87 -4.65 17.81
C GLN A 111 -23.26 -4.60 16.42
N SER A 112 -22.43 -5.57 16.10
CA SER A 112 -21.68 -5.66 14.84
C SER A 112 -22.05 -6.91 14.07
N VAL A 113 -22.30 -6.74 12.77
CA VAL A 113 -22.51 -7.84 11.82
C VAL A 113 -21.45 -7.68 10.74
N CYS A 114 -20.63 -8.70 10.49
CA CYS A 114 -19.53 -8.59 9.53
C CYS A 114 -19.36 -9.86 8.69
N MET A 115 -18.87 -9.66 7.49
CA MET A 115 -18.51 -10.70 6.53
C MET A 115 -17.01 -10.68 6.30
N ASP A 116 -16.39 -11.85 6.22
CA ASP A 116 -15.01 -11.97 5.75
C ASP A 116 -14.96 -11.73 4.25
N ILE A 117 -14.27 -10.68 3.85
CA ILE A 117 -14.03 -10.31 2.45
C ILE A 117 -12.56 -10.48 2.07
N THR A 118 -11.76 -11.17 2.88
CA THR A 118 -10.29 -11.26 2.71
C THR A 118 -9.92 -11.76 1.32
N GLU A 119 -10.51 -12.86 0.87
CA GLU A 119 -10.23 -13.42 -0.46
C GLU A 119 -10.62 -12.44 -1.57
N ARG A 120 -11.82 -11.84 -1.46
CA ARG A 120 -12.29 -10.85 -2.43
C ARG A 120 -11.42 -9.60 -2.47
N TYR A 121 -11.00 -9.13 -1.30
CA TYR A 121 -10.09 -7.99 -1.16
C TYR A 121 -8.73 -8.30 -1.80
N GLN A 122 -8.14 -9.46 -1.49
CA GLN A 122 -6.86 -9.90 -2.07
C GLN A 122 -6.96 -10.09 -3.59
N ALA A 123 -8.03 -10.71 -4.08
CA ALA A 123 -8.25 -10.89 -5.51
C ALA A 123 -8.40 -9.54 -6.25
N ARG A 124 -9.10 -8.58 -5.64
CA ARG A 124 -9.21 -7.22 -6.19
C ARG A 124 -7.83 -6.55 -6.24
N LYS A 125 -7.09 -6.58 -5.13
CA LYS A 125 -5.76 -5.98 -5.02
C LYS A 125 -4.78 -6.59 -6.04
N SER A 126 -4.82 -7.91 -6.22
CA SER A 126 -4.01 -8.59 -7.23
C SER A 126 -4.37 -8.17 -8.67
N ARG A 127 -5.67 -8.06 -8.99
CA ARG A 127 -6.11 -7.58 -10.31
C ARG A 127 -5.69 -6.13 -10.57
N GLU A 128 -5.79 -5.28 -9.58
CA GLU A 128 -5.33 -3.90 -9.66
C GLU A 128 -3.81 -3.87 -9.91
N SER A 129 -3.02 -4.63 -9.15
CA SER A 129 -1.57 -4.74 -9.34
C SER A 129 -1.20 -5.19 -10.76
N ILE A 130 -1.89 -6.19 -11.32
CA ILE A 130 -1.66 -6.66 -12.69
C ILE A 130 -1.94 -5.54 -13.71
N ARG A 131 -3.05 -4.82 -13.56
CA ARG A 131 -3.37 -3.70 -14.45
C ARG A 131 -2.32 -2.59 -14.40
N TYR A 132 -1.77 -2.33 -13.22
CA TYR A 132 -0.72 -1.33 -13.06
C TYR A 132 0.59 -1.76 -13.70
N LEU A 133 0.98 -3.01 -13.51
CA LEU A 133 2.15 -3.56 -14.17
C LEU A 133 2.01 -3.54 -15.69
N GLN A 134 0.82 -3.84 -16.22
CA GLN A 134 0.54 -3.72 -17.65
C GLN A 134 0.69 -2.27 -18.12
N ALA A 135 0.09 -1.30 -17.43
CA ALA A 135 0.19 0.12 -17.79
C ALA A 135 1.62 0.66 -17.68
N LEU A 136 2.42 0.16 -16.73
CA LEU A 136 3.85 0.49 -16.65
C LEU A 136 4.63 -0.20 -17.77
N GLY A 137 4.28 -1.43 -18.13
CA GLY A 137 4.89 -2.17 -19.25
C GLY A 137 4.69 -1.50 -20.61
N ASP A 138 3.60 -0.73 -20.80
CA ASP A 138 3.40 0.08 -22.00
C ASP A 138 4.39 1.26 -22.12
N VAL A 139 5.06 1.60 -21.03
CA VAL A 139 5.93 2.77 -20.92
C VAL A 139 7.39 2.42 -20.73
N TYR A 140 7.65 1.35 -20.00
CA TYR A 140 8.99 0.89 -19.65
C TYR A 140 9.25 -0.49 -20.23
N ASP A 141 10.41 -0.66 -20.80
CA ASP A 141 10.84 -1.93 -21.42
C ASP A 141 11.10 -3.02 -20.36
N LYS A 142 11.49 -2.61 -19.16
CA LYS A 142 11.77 -3.52 -18.04
C LYS A 142 11.35 -2.90 -16.71
N ILE A 143 10.77 -3.74 -15.84
CA ILE A 143 10.32 -3.36 -14.49
C ILE A 143 10.81 -4.41 -13.51
N PHE A 144 11.50 -3.96 -12.47
CA PHE A 144 12.03 -4.80 -11.41
C PHE A 144 11.46 -4.34 -10.07
N GLU A 145 11.03 -5.27 -9.24
CA GLU A 145 10.67 -5.05 -7.84
C GLU A 145 11.90 -5.24 -6.96
N PHE A 146 12.25 -4.23 -6.19
CA PHE A 146 13.28 -4.28 -5.16
C PHE A 146 12.61 -4.36 -3.80
N ASN A 147 12.87 -5.42 -3.04
CA ASN A 147 12.46 -5.57 -1.66
C ASN A 147 13.69 -5.42 -0.77
N LEU A 148 13.81 -4.28 -0.09
CA LEU A 148 14.99 -3.95 0.73
C LEU A 148 15.06 -4.75 2.03
N ASP A 149 13.90 -5.13 2.61
CA ASP A 149 13.87 -5.93 3.84
C ASP A 149 14.29 -7.38 3.57
N ALA A 150 13.89 -7.95 2.44
CA ALA A 150 14.28 -9.28 2.02
C ALA A 150 15.63 -9.29 1.27
N ASN A 151 16.19 -8.13 0.94
CA ASN A 151 17.38 -7.96 0.08
C ASN A 151 17.26 -8.70 -1.26
N THR A 152 16.08 -8.61 -1.90
CA THR A 152 15.82 -9.32 -3.15
C THR A 152 15.35 -8.39 -4.25
N VAL A 153 15.65 -8.78 -5.51
CA VAL A 153 15.12 -8.17 -6.72
C VAL A 153 14.40 -9.22 -7.55
N LYS A 154 13.29 -8.82 -8.16
CA LYS A 154 12.48 -9.69 -9.02
C LYS A 154 12.11 -8.93 -10.30
N CYS A 155 12.33 -9.55 -11.46
CA CYS A 155 11.83 -9.00 -12.73
C CYS A 155 10.33 -9.22 -12.81
N LEU A 156 9.55 -8.14 -12.91
CA LEU A 156 8.10 -8.19 -13.02
C LEU A 156 7.63 -8.09 -14.47
N HIS A 157 8.40 -7.38 -15.32
CA HIS A 157 8.11 -7.19 -16.72
C HIS A 157 9.41 -7.00 -17.51
N CYS A 158 9.49 -7.60 -18.69
CA CYS A 158 10.53 -7.32 -19.66
C CYS A 158 10.06 -7.69 -21.06
N GLU A 159 10.70 -7.09 -22.07
CA GLU A 159 10.42 -7.38 -23.47
C GLU A 159 10.66 -8.84 -23.84
N GLU A 160 9.92 -9.33 -24.82
CA GLU A 160 10.19 -10.64 -25.44
C GLU A 160 11.59 -10.68 -26.03
N GLY A 161 12.30 -11.80 -25.81
CA GLY A 161 13.72 -11.95 -26.21
C GLY A 161 14.73 -11.38 -25.22
N SER A 162 14.30 -10.68 -24.17
CA SER A 162 15.19 -10.22 -23.11
C SER A 162 15.82 -11.39 -22.35
N SER A 163 17.12 -11.26 -22.01
CA SER A 163 17.81 -12.24 -21.16
C SER A 163 17.19 -12.39 -19.76
N PHE A 164 16.39 -11.39 -19.33
CA PHE A 164 15.66 -11.39 -18.07
C PHE A 164 14.38 -12.23 -18.11
N LYS A 165 13.86 -12.58 -19.28
CA LYS A 165 12.59 -13.32 -19.42
C LYS A 165 12.60 -14.66 -18.67
N ARG A 166 13.72 -15.38 -18.68
CA ARG A 166 13.90 -16.62 -17.93
C ARG A 166 13.89 -16.46 -16.40
N PHE A 167 14.05 -15.24 -15.90
CA PHE A 167 14.04 -14.90 -14.48
C PHE A 167 12.79 -14.12 -14.07
N GLU A 168 11.82 -13.98 -14.97
CA GLU A 168 10.58 -13.28 -14.69
C GLU A 168 9.85 -13.91 -13.50
N ASN A 169 9.45 -13.09 -12.53
CA ASN A 169 8.83 -13.48 -11.27
C ASN A 169 9.69 -14.37 -10.33
N ILE A 170 10.98 -14.51 -10.59
CA ILE A 170 11.92 -15.20 -9.69
C ILE A 170 12.66 -14.14 -8.86
N ALA A 171 12.60 -14.27 -7.53
CA ALA A 171 13.34 -13.40 -6.63
C ALA A 171 14.80 -13.90 -6.50
N VAL A 172 15.75 -12.97 -6.62
CA VAL A 172 17.19 -13.23 -6.47
C VAL A 172 17.81 -12.16 -5.57
N GLN A 173 18.99 -12.43 -5.00
CA GLN A 173 19.69 -11.44 -4.17
C GLN A 173 20.10 -10.22 -5.00
N ILE A 174 19.92 -9.02 -4.44
CA ILE A 174 20.17 -7.75 -5.15
C ILE A 174 21.62 -7.67 -5.66
N GLU A 175 22.60 -7.96 -4.80
CA GLU A 175 24.02 -7.86 -5.15
C GLU A 175 24.38 -8.81 -6.28
N ASP A 176 23.95 -10.07 -6.19
CA ASP A 176 24.21 -11.09 -7.21
C ASP A 176 23.58 -10.71 -8.57
N ALA A 177 22.37 -10.19 -8.55
CA ALA A 177 21.68 -9.78 -9.76
C ALA A 177 22.36 -8.58 -10.40
N LEU A 178 22.75 -7.59 -9.58
CA LEU A 178 23.42 -6.38 -10.03
C LEU A 178 24.76 -6.69 -10.68
N GLU A 179 25.64 -7.47 -10.03
CA GLU A 179 26.96 -7.81 -10.58
C GLU A 179 26.85 -8.62 -11.88
N LYS A 180 25.95 -9.60 -11.94
CA LYS A 180 25.69 -10.35 -13.17
C LYS A 180 25.20 -9.46 -14.31
N TRP A 181 24.33 -8.51 -14.02
CA TRP A 181 23.82 -7.57 -15.02
C TRP A 181 24.90 -6.59 -15.47
N LEU A 182 25.70 -6.02 -14.55
CA LEU A 182 26.81 -5.13 -14.87
C LEU A 182 27.78 -5.79 -15.85
N ILE A 183 28.20 -7.02 -15.55
CA ILE A 183 29.15 -7.77 -16.40
C ILE A 183 28.55 -8.12 -17.77
N ALA A 184 27.28 -8.55 -17.79
CA ALA A 184 26.67 -9.11 -18.99
C ALA A 184 26.14 -8.03 -19.97
N SER A 185 25.71 -6.88 -19.44
CA SER A 185 24.88 -5.98 -20.25
C SER A 185 25.33 -4.52 -20.24
N VAL A 186 26.04 -4.05 -19.22
CA VAL A 186 26.42 -2.64 -19.13
C VAL A 186 27.63 -2.35 -20.02
N ALA A 187 27.64 -1.20 -20.65
CA ALA A 187 28.77 -0.75 -21.49
C ALA A 187 29.97 -0.39 -20.62
N THR A 188 31.16 -0.67 -21.12
CA THR A 188 32.42 -0.40 -20.43
C THR A 188 32.54 1.08 -20.04
N GLY A 189 32.81 1.33 -18.76
CA GLY A 189 32.98 2.67 -18.20
C GLY A 189 31.73 3.21 -17.50
N GLU A 190 30.57 2.55 -17.62
CA GLU A 190 29.33 2.95 -16.96
C GLU A 190 29.10 2.21 -15.61
N GLU A 191 29.84 1.13 -15.37
CA GLU A 191 29.56 0.17 -14.29
C GLU A 191 29.65 0.82 -12.90
N GLU A 192 30.65 1.68 -12.69
CA GLU A 192 30.90 2.29 -11.38
C GLU A 192 29.79 3.29 -11.01
N ALA A 193 29.33 4.07 -11.99
CA ALA A 193 28.22 5.02 -11.76
C ALA A 193 26.91 4.28 -11.40
N ILE A 194 26.64 3.17 -12.10
CA ILE A 194 25.46 2.35 -11.84
C ILE A 194 25.58 1.67 -10.48
N ARG A 195 26.73 1.06 -10.17
CA ARG A 195 26.98 0.41 -8.88
C ARG A 195 26.75 1.38 -7.73
N ARG A 196 27.26 2.60 -7.84
CA ARG A 196 27.06 3.65 -6.84
C ARG A 196 25.58 4.02 -6.70
N PHE A 197 24.88 4.20 -7.80
CA PHE A 197 23.45 4.56 -7.81
C PHE A 197 22.61 3.49 -7.08
N PHE A 198 22.79 2.20 -7.40
CA PHE A 198 22.06 1.12 -6.75
C PHE A 198 22.48 0.93 -5.28
N LYS A 199 23.75 1.12 -4.96
CA LYS A 199 24.25 1.08 -3.58
C LYS A 199 23.64 2.18 -2.73
N ASP A 200 23.59 3.41 -3.24
CA ASP A 200 22.98 4.54 -2.54
C ASP A 200 21.48 4.33 -2.36
N PHE A 201 20.80 3.74 -3.34
CA PHE A 201 19.41 3.33 -3.21
C PHE A 201 19.22 2.31 -2.08
N CYS A 202 19.96 1.21 -2.09
CA CYS A 202 19.86 0.17 -1.05
C CYS A 202 20.18 0.71 0.36
N GLN A 203 21.05 1.71 0.46
CA GLN A 203 21.39 2.37 1.72
C GLN A 203 20.41 3.50 2.11
N LYS A 204 19.30 3.67 1.38
CA LYS A 204 18.29 4.72 1.57
C LYS A 204 18.88 6.15 1.52
N ARG A 205 19.99 6.32 0.80
CA ARG A 205 20.68 7.62 0.61
C ARG A 205 20.27 8.33 -0.67
N LEU A 206 19.58 7.63 -1.56
CA LEU A 206 19.17 8.16 -2.84
C LEU A 206 17.88 8.96 -2.66
N HIS A 207 17.98 10.25 -2.93
CA HIS A 207 16.85 11.18 -2.88
C HIS A 207 16.58 11.74 -4.27
N GLY A 208 15.31 11.97 -4.57
CA GLY A 208 14.93 12.68 -5.79
C GLY A 208 15.33 14.16 -5.73
N VAL A 209 15.52 14.77 -6.87
CA VAL A 209 15.82 16.19 -7.00
C VAL A 209 14.59 16.89 -7.56
N ASP A 210 14.20 18.02 -6.96
CA ASP A 210 13.03 18.82 -7.36
C ASP A 210 11.72 18.02 -7.44
N GLY A 211 11.50 17.17 -6.43
CA GLY A 211 10.29 16.32 -6.38
C GLY A 211 10.22 15.20 -7.42
N LYS A 212 11.28 15.03 -8.22
CA LYS A 212 11.38 13.94 -9.20
C LYS A 212 12.00 12.71 -8.54
N PRO A 213 11.53 11.50 -8.89
CA PRO A 213 12.12 10.28 -8.38
C PRO A 213 13.59 10.14 -8.83
N PRO A 214 14.43 9.44 -8.05
CA PRO A 214 15.82 9.19 -8.40
C PRO A 214 15.93 8.48 -9.76
N GLN A 215 16.76 9.01 -10.65
CA GLN A 215 16.92 8.46 -11.99
C GLN A 215 18.40 8.41 -12.41
N ILE A 216 18.72 7.48 -13.30
CA ILE A 216 20.04 7.33 -13.90
C ILE A 216 19.92 7.10 -15.40
N ALA A 217 20.81 7.69 -16.16
CA ALA A 217 21.00 7.39 -17.59
C ALA A 217 22.30 6.60 -17.75
N TYR A 218 22.28 5.55 -18.57
CA TYR A 218 23.42 4.67 -18.79
C TYR A 218 23.35 4.00 -20.16
N LYS A 219 24.47 3.46 -20.61
CA LYS A 219 24.55 2.66 -21.83
C LYS A 219 24.64 1.17 -21.51
N ALA A 220 23.82 0.38 -22.19
CA ALA A 220 23.82 -1.08 -22.03
C ALA A 220 23.57 -1.77 -23.38
N ARG A 221 23.93 -3.04 -23.47
CA ARG A 221 23.63 -3.87 -24.62
C ARG A 221 22.15 -4.23 -24.64
N SER A 222 21.55 -4.05 -25.77
CA SER A 222 20.18 -4.47 -26.05
C SER A 222 20.11 -5.95 -26.45
N THR A 223 18.92 -6.46 -26.70
CA THR A 223 18.69 -7.84 -27.14
C THR A 223 19.30 -8.17 -28.49
N ASP A 224 19.54 -7.17 -29.32
CA ASP A 224 20.21 -7.24 -30.63
C ASP A 224 21.74 -7.06 -30.57
N ASP A 225 22.31 -7.10 -29.36
CA ASP A 225 23.72 -6.88 -29.03
C ASP A 225 24.25 -5.49 -29.36
N SER A 226 23.40 -4.57 -29.79
CA SER A 226 23.77 -3.15 -29.98
C SER A 226 23.83 -2.42 -28.64
N VAL A 227 24.72 -1.43 -28.54
CA VAL A 227 24.81 -0.56 -27.36
C VAL A 227 23.79 0.57 -27.51
N LYS A 228 22.85 0.64 -26.59
CA LYS A 228 21.79 1.63 -26.55
C LYS A 228 21.81 2.40 -25.24
N GLN A 229 21.22 3.59 -25.27
CA GLN A 229 21.06 4.40 -24.06
C GLN A 229 19.74 4.08 -23.36
N TYR A 230 19.83 3.91 -22.06
CA TYR A 230 18.68 3.64 -21.20
C TYR A 230 18.54 4.72 -20.14
N THR A 231 17.30 4.95 -19.70
CA THR A 231 17.02 5.71 -18.50
C THR A 231 16.31 4.78 -17.51
N GLY A 232 16.81 4.75 -16.29
CA GLY A 232 16.22 3.99 -15.18
C GLY A 232 15.77 4.92 -14.07
N VAL A 233 14.65 4.60 -13.43
CA VAL A 233 14.05 5.38 -12.36
C VAL A 233 13.58 4.46 -11.23
N PHE A 234 13.81 4.87 -9.97
CA PHE A 234 13.22 4.20 -8.82
C PHE A 234 11.90 4.88 -8.43
N ILE A 235 10.85 4.07 -8.32
CA ILE A 235 9.51 4.49 -7.89
C ILE A 235 9.25 3.79 -6.54
N LYS A 236 9.13 4.58 -5.47
CA LYS A 236 8.82 4.05 -4.14
C LYS A 236 7.35 3.55 -4.12
N VAL A 237 7.14 2.32 -3.69
CA VAL A 237 5.81 1.71 -3.49
C VAL A 237 5.42 1.78 -2.02
N ASP A 238 6.33 1.37 -1.13
CA ASP A 238 6.18 1.47 0.33
C ASP A 238 7.55 1.66 1.01
N GLU A 239 7.65 1.42 2.31
CA GLU A 239 8.90 1.62 3.07
C GLU A 239 10.02 0.66 2.67
N SER A 240 9.69 -0.54 2.19
CA SER A 240 10.63 -1.60 1.86
C SER A 240 10.64 -1.99 0.39
N VAL A 241 9.57 -1.67 -0.35
CA VAL A 241 9.41 -2.05 -1.75
C VAL A 241 9.49 -0.84 -2.67
N SER A 242 10.29 -0.96 -3.72
CA SER A 242 10.38 0.02 -4.80
C SER A 242 10.45 -0.67 -6.16
N PHE A 243 9.91 -0.02 -7.18
CA PHE A 243 10.10 -0.47 -8.56
C PHE A 243 11.26 0.28 -9.20
N TYR A 244 12.15 -0.47 -9.84
CA TYR A 244 13.11 0.08 -10.78
C TYR A 244 12.57 -0.14 -12.19
N CYS A 245 12.25 0.95 -12.85
CA CYS A 245 11.67 0.96 -14.19
C CYS A 245 12.69 1.53 -15.16
N CYS A 246 13.01 0.82 -16.25
CA CYS A 246 13.95 1.33 -17.25
C CYS A 246 13.39 1.21 -18.66
N ARG A 247 13.79 2.19 -19.51
CA ARG A 247 13.43 2.24 -20.91
C ARG A 247 14.59 2.67 -21.77
N GLU A 248 14.60 2.22 -23.01
CA GLU A 248 15.50 2.71 -24.05
C GLU A 248 15.20 4.16 -24.38
N VAL A 249 16.24 5.00 -24.46
CA VAL A 249 16.14 6.36 -24.96
C VAL A 249 16.30 6.28 -26.48
N LYS A 250 15.20 6.31 -27.20
CA LYS A 250 15.24 6.41 -28.66
C LYS A 250 15.65 7.83 -29.03
N GLU A 251 16.79 8.00 -29.70
CA GLU A 251 17.18 9.25 -30.34
C GLU A 251 16.22 9.51 -31.50
N THR A 252 15.07 10.07 -31.22
CA THR A 252 14.18 10.62 -32.22
C THR A 252 14.18 12.13 -32.08
N ALA A 253 14.30 12.81 -33.22
CA ALA A 253 14.55 14.25 -33.43
C ALA A 253 13.42 15.18 -32.95
N ASP A 254 12.61 14.82 -31.98
CA ASP A 254 11.52 15.66 -31.49
C ASP A 254 11.50 15.83 -29.97
N SER A 255 12.19 16.88 -29.54
CA SER A 255 12.15 17.39 -28.16
C SER A 255 10.73 17.80 -27.71
N VAL A 256 9.80 17.98 -28.64
CA VAL A 256 8.39 18.32 -28.36
C VAL A 256 7.60 17.06 -28.04
N ALA A 257 7.75 15.98 -28.80
CA ALA A 257 7.12 14.69 -28.52
C ALA A 257 7.59 14.12 -27.17
N LEU A 258 8.86 14.29 -26.81
CA LEU A 258 9.42 13.88 -25.51
C LEU A 258 8.83 14.67 -24.33
N ARG A 259 8.47 15.94 -24.53
CA ARG A 259 7.77 16.74 -23.51
C ARG A 259 6.32 16.30 -23.32
N GLU A 260 5.65 15.95 -24.39
CA GLU A 260 4.27 15.50 -24.39
C GLU A 260 4.15 14.10 -23.79
N GLU A 261 5.05 13.19 -24.16
CA GLU A 261 5.16 11.84 -23.60
C GLU A 261 5.52 11.87 -22.11
N ASN A 262 6.45 12.75 -21.69
CA ASN A 262 6.76 12.96 -20.26
C ASN A 262 5.59 13.56 -19.48
N SER A 263 4.75 14.39 -20.10
CA SER A 263 3.54 14.92 -19.49
C SER A 263 2.50 13.84 -19.27
N GLN A 264 2.24 13.02 -20.29
CA GLN A 264 1.33 11.86 -20.19
C GLN A 264 1.85 10.81 -19.22
N LEU A 265 3.17 10.61 -19.15
CA LEU A 265 3.82 9.73 -18.22
C LEU A 265 3.65 10.20 -16.77
N LYS A 266 3.84 11.50 -16.54
CA LYS A 266 3.61 12.12 -15.22
C LYS A 266 2.15 11.95 -14.78
N GLU A 267 1.22 12.10 -15.70
CA GLU A 267 -0.22 11.95 -15.42
C GLU A 267 -0.58 10.48 -15.15
N LYS A 268 -0.06 9.54 -15.95
CA LYS A 268 -0.21 8.10 -15.70
C LYS A 268 0.43 7.68 -14.36
N MET A 269 1.64 8.16 -14.06
CA MET A 269 2.30 7.91 -12.77
C MET A 269 1.53 8.55 -11.61
N ARG A 270 1.02 9.76 -11.79
CA ARG A 270 0.17 10.43 -10.81
C ARG A 270 -1.07 9.61 -10.50
N ASN A 271 -1.74 9.13 -11.54
CA ASN A 271 -2.91 8.25 -11.41
C ASN A 271 -2.58 6.88 -10.78
N LEU A 272 -1.37 6.35 -11.03
CA LEU A 272 -0.90 5.10 -10.43
C LEU A 272 -0.62 5.28 -8.94
N VAL A 273 0.16 6.29 -8.59
CA VAL A 273 0.51 6.61 -7.19
C VAL A 273 -0.74 6.93 -6.38
N THR A 274 -1.73 7.61 -6.98
CA THR A 274 -3.03 7.93 -6.35
C THR A 274 -3.87 6.71 -6.00
N ARG A 275 -3.67 5.62 -6.73
CA ARG A 275 -4.45 4.38 -6.56
C ARG A 275 -3.76 3.32 -5.69
N PHE A 276 -2.44 3.44 -5.46
CA PHE A 276 -1.66 2.48 -4.65
C PHE A 276 -1.68 2.75 -3.16
N SER A 277 -2.01 3.95 -2.72
CA SER A 277 -1.99 4.31 -1.31
C SER A 277 -3.39 4.65 -0.82
N ASP A 278 -3.59 4.43 0.47
CA ASP A 278 -4.79 4.85 1.20
C ASP A 278 -4.97 6.38 1.24
N GLY A 279 -4.06 7.12 0.60
CA GLY A 279 -4.06 8.56 0.40
C GLY A 279 -2.63 9.12 0.31
N ILE A 280 -2.35 9.93 -0.71
CA ILE A 280 -1.09 10.66 -0.86
C ILE A 280 -1.38 12.14 -0.88
N ALA A 281 -0.65 12.88 -0.04
CA ALA A 281 -0.54 14.33 -0.13
C ALA A 281 0.92 14.71 -0.34
N ALA A 282 1.19 15.58 -1.32
CA ALA A 282 2.50 16.14 -1.57
C ALA A 282 2.50 17.63 -1.22
N PHE A 283 3.53 18.07 -0.52
CA PHE A 283 3.70 19.45 -0.10
C PHE A 283 5.06 19.96 -0.56
N GLU A 284 5.13 21.20 -0.95
CA GLU A 284 6.37 21.94 -1.14
C GLU A 284 6.68 22.72 0.13
N VAL A 285 7.90 22.59 0.62
CA VAL A 285 8.40 23.45 1.69
C VAL A 285 9.26 24.53 1.06
N THR A 286 8.81 25.79 1.12
CA THR A 286 9.58 26.93 0.59
C THR A 286 10.82 27.19 1.44
N ALA A 287 11.77 27.95 0.91
CA ALA A 287 12.97 28.37 1.62
C ALA A 287 12.67 29.18 2.90
N GLU A 288 11.46 29.73 3.02
CA GLU A 288 10.96 30.50 4.15
C GLU A 288 10.22 29.61 5.19
N GLY A 289 10.19 28.27 4.94
CA GLY A 289 9.53 27.31 5.83
C GLY A 289 8.01 27.21 5.65
N LEU A 290 7.45 27.88 4.64
CA LEU A 290 6.02 27.76 4.33
C LEU A 290 5.74 26.43 3.62
N VAL A 291 4.70 25.72 4.06
CA VAL A 291 4.24 24.48 3.45
C VAL A 291 3.14 24.80 2.44
N LYS A 292 3.41 24.54 1.16
CA LYS A 292 2.40 24.69 0.11
C LYS A 292 1.93 23.32 -0.36
N PRO A 293 0.61 23.08 -0.43
CA PRO A 293 0.10 21.85 -0.99
C PRO A 293 0.36 21.85 -2.50
N LEU A 294 0.99 20.79 -2.98
CA LEU A 294 1.17 20.55 -4.40
C LEU A 294 0.08 19.66 -4.96
N TYR A 295 -0.40 18.74 -4.11
CA TYR A 295 -1.28 17.68 -4.55
C TYR A 295 -1.82 16.88 -3.36
N ALA A 296 -3.09 16.51 -3.41
CA ALA A 296 -3.69 15.50 -2.54
C ALA A 296 -4.59 14.59 -3.38
N THR A 297 -4.64 13.31 -3.01
CA THR A 297 -5.58 12.37 -3.65
C THR A 297 -6.96 12.52 -3.04
N GLU A 298 -7.99 12.20 -3.81
CA GLU A 298 -9.38 12.19 -3.34
C GLU A 298 -9.52 11.39 -2.02
N ASN A 299 -8.80 10.26 -1.91
CA ASN A 299 -8.78 9.44 -0.70
C ASN A 299 -8.20 10.17 0.54
N VAL A 300 -7.27 11.11 0.37
CA VAL A 300 -6.75 11.95 1.47
C VAL A 300 -7.82 12.94 1.90
N CYS A 301 -8.46 13.59 0.95
CA CYS A 301 -9.53 14.54 1.22
C CYS A 301 -10.69 13.84 1.95
N ASP A 302 -11.11 12.67 1.47
CA ASP A 302 -12.13 11.84 2.11
C ASP A 302 -11.73 11.37 3.51
N PHE A 303 -10.46 11.00 3.70
CA PHE A 303 -9.92 10.58 5.00
C PHE A 303 -10.05 11.69 6.05
N PHE A 304 -9.82 12.93 5.64
CA PHE A 304 -9.95 14.10 6.51
C PHE A 304 -11.36 14.71 6.53
N GLY A 305 -12.25 14.24 5.65
CA GLY A 305 -13.65 14.71 5.55
C GLY A 305 -13.81 16.04 4.82
N TYR A 306 -12.90 16.33 3.90
CA TYR A 306 -12.94 17.53 3.04
C TYR A 306 -13.08 17.12 1.57
N THR A 307 -13.64 18.02 0.77
CA THR A 307 -13.55 17.95 -0.69
C THR A 307 -12.18 18.47 -1.15
N GLU A 308 -11.77 18.16 -2.40
CA GLU A 308 -10.52 18.68 -2.96
C GLU A 308 -10.51 20.23 -2.99
N GLU A 309 -11.66 20.85 -3.26
CA GLU A 309 -11.83 22.31 -3.28
C GLU A 309 -11.72 22.95 -1.88
N GLU A 310 -12.11 22.23 -0.83
CA GLU A 310 -12.00 22.68 0.55
C GLU A 310 -10.60 22.43 1.14
N TRP A 311 -9.93 21.37 0.68
CA TRP A 311 -8.61 20.96 1.17
C TRP A 311 -7.52 21.95 0.78
N LEU A 312 -7.45 22.37 -0.48
CA LEU A 312 -6.42 23.27 -1.00
C LEU A 312 -6.33 24.60 -0.23
N PRO A 313 -7.43 25.34 0.03
CA PRO A 313 -7.38 26.57 0.82
C PRO A 313 -7.02 26.37 2.30
N LEU A 314 -7.32 25.20 2.87
CA LEU A 314 -7.00 24.91 4.27
C LEU A 314 -5.48 24.73 4.47
N THR A 315 -4.81 24.13 3.50
CA THR A 315 -3.38 23.87 3.58
C THR A 315 -2.52 25.12 3.35
N GLU A 316 -3.06 26.16 2.71
CA GLU A 316 -2.41 27.48 2.61
C GLU A 316 -2.31 28.22 3.97
N ARG A 317 -3.03 27.75 5.00
CA ARG A 317 -3.05 28.34 6.34
C ARG A 317 -2.21 27.62 7.37
N PHE A 318 -1.51 26.55 7.00
CA PHE A 318 -0.62 25.86 7.93
C PHE A 318 0.63 26.72 8.18
N THR A 319 0.70 27.29 9.36
CA THR A 319 1.94 27.86 9.94
C THR A 319 2.92 26.73 10.23
N PRO A 320 4.24 26.97 10.10
CA PRO A 320 5.26 25.99 10.47
C PRO A 320 5.05 25.54 11.93
N LEU A 321 5.13 24.25 12.18
CA LEU A 321 5.30 23.74 13.53
C LEU A 321 6.68 24.18 14.03
N GLU A 322 6.71 25.03 15.08
CA GLU A 322 7.91 25.31 15.86
C GLU A 322 8.46 24.04 16.53
#